data_ce03048601704232fa54e11bdb53841a
#
_entry.id   ce03048601704232fa54e11bdb53841a
#
_cell.length_a   1.000
_cell.length_b   1.000
_cell.length_c   1.000
_cell.angle_alpha   90.00
_cell.angle_beta   90.00
_cell.angle_gamma   90.00
#
_symmetry.space_group_name_H-M   'P 1'
#
loop_
_entity.id
_entity.type
_entity.pdbx_description
1 polymer ?
#
loop_
_entity_poly.entity_id
_entity_poly.type
_entity_poly.pdbx_seq_one_letter_code
_entity_poly.pdbx_strand_id
1 'polypeptide(L)'
;LAENIKRGFRQKLRRGEWLNLAPFGYQNNPLKHNIEPHPAEARIVKLMFEEYAKGSHSYISLAQFLADLGVVSKNRTPLAKFSIKRILINRAYLGFIKHKGEWFDGKFEPILSPALFEAVQKVLRTKERPRKRKIKHDFPFTGLFRCAECNSMISAQWAIGKSGNRYRYYRCSKKRGRCSQPYIQEPELARQIKTR
;
A
#
# COMPACT_ATOMS: atom_id res chain seq x y z
N LEU A 1 37.07 5.01 7.57
CA LEU A 1 36.64 3.94 6.65
C LEU A 1 35.20 4.18 6.13
N ALA A 2 34.22 4.45 7.00
CA ALA A 2 32.82 4.69 6.61
C ALA A 2 32.62 5.89 5.67
N GLU A 3 33.42 6.93 5.81
CA GLU A 3 33.32 8.15 5.00
C GLU A 3 33.85 7.95 3.58
N ASN A 4 34.94 7.20 3.43
CA ASN A 4 35.47 6.82 2.12
C ASN A 4 34.46 5.94 1.32
N ILE A 5 33.79 5.02 2.00
CA ILE A 5 32.70 4.20 1.39
C ILE A 5 31.55 5.10 0.92
N LYS A 6 31.14 6.07 1.75
CA LYS A 6 30.07 7.03 1.37
C LYS A 6 30.48 7.89 0.16
N ARG A 7 31.73 8.32 0.10
CA ARG A 7 32.27 9.08 -1.04
C ARG A 7 32.29 8.24 -2.30
N GLY A 8 32.72 6.97 -2.20
CA GLY A 8 32.68 6.01 -3.32
C GLY A 8 31.27 5.78 -3.87
N PHE A 9 30.27 5.60 -3.00
CA PHE A 9 28.87 5.47 -3.42
C PHE A 9 28.36 6.73 -4.12
N ARG A 10 28.64 7.93 -3.62
CA ARG A 10 28.25 9.18 -4.27
C ARG A 10 28.87 9.32 -5.66
N GLN A 11 30.13 8.93 -5.83
CA GLN A 11 30.80 8.95 -7.14
C GLN A 11 30.12 7.99 -8.13
N LYS A 12 29.82 6.75 -7.71
CA LYS A 12 29.11 5.79 -8.54
C LYS A 12 27.74 6.32 -8.96
N LEU A 13 26.97 6.89 -8.03
CA LEU A 13 25.67 7.49 -8.33
C LEU A 13 25.76 8.65 -9.33
N ARG A 14 26.74 9.54 -9.19
CA ARG A 14 26.98 10.63 -10.16
C ARG A 14 27.37 10.12 -11.54
N ARG A 15 27.97 8.92 -11.63
CA ARG A 15 28.26 8.25 -12.89
C ARG A 15 27.06 7.48 -13.45
N GLY A 16 25.97 7.37 -12.71
CA GLY A 16 24.78 6.57 -13.07
C GLY A 16 25.00 5.07 -12.96
N GLU A 17 25.94 4.64 -12.10
CA GLU A 17 26.26 3.23 -11.85
C GLU A 17 25.36 2.67 -10.75
N TRP A 18 24.83 1.46 -10.96
CA TRP A 18 24.00 0.78 -9.97
C TRP A 18 24.84 0.31 -8.78
N LEU A 19 24.32 0.46 -7.55
CA LEU A 19 25.09 0.21 -6.32
C LEU A 19 24.92 -1.19 -5.73
N ASN A 20 23.77 -1.80 -5.94
CA ASN A 20 23.34 -3.01 -5.23
C ASN A 20 23.08 -4.18 -6.20
N LEU A 21 22.50 -5.26 -5.69
CA LEU A 21 21.97 -6.34 -6.54
C LEU A 21 20.94 -5.77 -7.50
N ALA A 22 20.99 -6.26 -8.74
CA ALA A 22 20.03 -5.89 -9.77
C ALA A 22 18.59 -6.21 -9.32
N PRO A 23 17.62 -5.33 -9.57
CA PRO A 23 16.22 -5.66 -9.34
C PRO A 23 15.75 -6.70 -10.36
N PHE A 24 14.65 -7.40 -10.06
CA PHE A 24 14.04 -8.35 -10.99
C PHE A 24 13.82 -7.71 -12.36
N GLY A 25 14.17 -8.40 -13.42
CA GLY A 25 14.18 -7.87 -14.79
C GLY A 25 15.54 -7.37 -15.26
N TYR A 26 16.50 -7.20 -14.35
CA TYR A 26 17.87 -6.82 -14.64
C TYR A 26 18.86 -7.85 -14.11
N GLN A 27 20.03 -7.89 -14.72
CA GLN A 27 21.21 -8.63 -14.25
C GLN A 27 22.39 -7.68 -14.06
N ASN A 28 23.29 -8.02 -13.12
CA ASN A 28 24.52 -7.28 -12.94
C ASN A 28 25.50 -7.60 -14.07
N ASN A 29 26.07 -6.56 -14.69
CA ASN A 29 27.16 -6.70 -15.65
C ASN A 29 28.45 -6.18 -15.01
N PRO A 30 29.38 -7.10 -14.60
CA PRO A 30 30.64 -6.71 -13.97
C PRO A 30 31.56 -5.91 -14.89
N LEU A 31 31.51 -6.15 -16.19
CA LEU A 31 32.37 -5.46 -17.18
C LEU A 31 31.96 -3.99 -17.35
N LYS A 32 30.68 -3.71 -17.31
CA LYS A 32 30.14 -2.34 -17.40
C LYS A 32 30.01 -1.67 -16.03
N HIS A 33 30.31 -2.36 -14.92
CA HIS A 33 30.07 -1.90 -13.55
C HIS A 33 28.64 -1.39 -13.30
N ASN A 34 27.66 -1.96 -14.02
CA ASN A 34 26.27 -1.51 -14.01
C ASN A 34 25.30 -2.70 -14.18
N ILE A 35 24.01 -2.42 -14.28
CA ILE A 35 22.99 -3.41 -14.60
C ILE A 35 22.58 -3.31 -16.07
N GLU A 36 22.08 -4.42 -16.60
CA GLU A 36 21.49 -4.50 -17.93
C GLU A 36 20.21 -5.35 -17.90
N PRO A 37 19.26 -5.15 -18.83
CA PRO A 37 18.05 -5.96 -18.89
C PRO A 37 18.36 -7.45 -19.06
N HIS A 38 17.79 -8.31 -18.19
CA HIS A 38 17.85 -9.75 -18.40
C HIS A 38 16.78 -10.14 -19.43
N PRO A 39 17.13 -10.78 -20.58
CA PRO A 39 16.22 -10.93 -21.72
C PRO A 39 14.87 -11.60 -21.38
N ALA A 40 14.87 -12.64 -20.53
CA ALA A 40 13.66 -13.33 -20.14
C ALA A 40 12.86 -12.54 -19.08
N GLU A 41 13.53 -12.06 -18.02
CA GLU A 41 12.85 -11.36 -16.91
C GLU A 41 12.35 -9.98 -17.30
N ALA A 42 13.05 -9.26 -18.18
CA ALA A 42 12.61 -7.95 -18.67
C ALA A 42 11.28 -8.05 -19.43
N ARG A 43 11.08 -9.12 -20.22
CA ARG A 43 9.80 -9.40 -20.89
C ARG A 43 8.68 -9.63 -19.87
N ILE A 44 8.97 -10.35 -18.78
CA ILE A 44 8.00 -10.59 -17.69
C ILE A 44 7.63 -9.28 -17.01
N VAL A 45 8.61 -8.42 -16.69
CA VAL A 45 8.35 -7.10 -16.10
C VAL A 45 7.45 -6.28 -17.02
N LYS A 46 7.74 -6.21 -18.33
CA LYS A 46 6.92 -5.49 -19.29
C LYS A 46 5.49 -6.03 -19.32
N LEU A 47 5.32 -7.34 -19.39
CA LEU A 47 4.00 -8.00 -19.35
C LEU A 47 3.24 -7.68 -18.05
N MET A 48 3.91 -7.70 -16.88
CA MET A 48 3.30 -7.33 -15.62
C MET A 48 2.72 -5.91 -15.64
N PHE A 49 3.44 -4.97 -16.22
CA PHE A 49 2.99 -3.58 -16.31
C PHE A 49 1.84 -3.44 -17.32
N GLU A 50 1.91 -4.10 -18.48
CA GLU A 50 0.85 -4.10 -19.49
C GLU A 50 -0.47 -4.67 -18.92
N GLU A 51 -0.41 -5.82 -18.25
CA GLU A 51 -1.59 -6.43 -17.64
C GLU A 51 -2.17 -5.59 -16.51
N TYR A 52 -1.30 -5.04 -15.65
CA TYR A 52 -1.78 -4.21 -14.55
C TYR A 52 -2.36 -2.88 -15.02
N ALA A 53 -1.84 -2.30 -16.10
CA ALA A 53 -2.35 -1.06 -16.69
C ALA A 53 -3.80 -1.18 -17.20
N LYS A 54 -4.24 -2.40 -17.59
CA LYS A 54 -5.65 -2.67 -17.96
C LYS A 54 -6.63 -2.46 -16.78
N GLY A 55 -6.13 -2.40 -15.54
CA GLY A 55 -6.94 -2.14 -14.35
C GLY A 55 -7.73 -3.33 -13.80
N SER A 56 -7.79 -4.46 -14.51
CA SER A 56 -8.53 -5.67 -14.13
C SER A 56 -7.90 -6.45 -12.98
N HIS A 57 -6.56 -6.44 -12.85
CA HIS A 57 -5.83 -7.22 -11.88
C HIS A 57 -5.67 -6.54 -10.52
N SER A 58 -5.92 -7.29 -9.44
CA SER A 58 -5.38 -7.00 -8.11
C SER A 58 -3.92 -7.49 -8.03
N TYR A 59 -3.18 -7.16 -6.96
CA TYR A 59 -1.83 -7.73 -6.76
C TYR A 59 -1.85 -9.26 -6.66
N ILE A 60 -2.89 -9.84 -6.06
CA ILE A 60 -3.02 -11.29 -5.88
C ILE A 60 -3.36 -11.96 -7.22
N SER A 61 -4.33 -11.43 -7.97
CA SER A 61 -4.70 -12.01 -9.27
C SER A 61 -3.59 -11.86 -10.31
N LEU A 62 -2.79 -10.77 -10.26
CA LEU A 62 -1.61 -10.64 -11.11
C LEU A 62 -0.53 -11.68 -10.74
N ALA A 63 -0.32 -11.92 -9.43
CA ALA A 63 0.63 -12.94 -8.98
C ALA A 63 0.21 -14.35 -9.44
N GLN A 64 -1.09 -14.67 -9.41
CA GLN A 64 -1.61 -15.94 -9.92
C GLN A 64 -1.43 -16.03 -11.44
N PHE A 65 -1.81 -15.01 -12.19
CA PHE A 65 -1.60 -14.95 -13.64
C PHE A 65 -0.13 -15.20 -14.02
N LEU A 66 0.82 -14.62 -13.29
CA LEU A 66 2.24 -14.85 -13.52
C LEU A 66 2.66 -16.28 -13.15
N ALA A 67 2.08 -16.86 -12.08
CA ALA A 67 2.36 -18.24 -11.70
C ALA A 67 1.86 -19.24 -12.76
N ASP A 68 0.72 -18.97 -13.37
CA ASP A 68 0.16 -19.77 -14.47
C ASP A 68 1.08 -19.72 -15.72
N LEU A 69 1.84 -18.64 -15.88
CA LEU A 69 2.90 -18.51 -16.91
C LEU A 69 4.27 -19.08 -16.47
N GLY A 70 4.33 -19.74 -15.30
CA GLY A 70 5.56 -20.33 -14.76
C GLY A 70 6.45 -19.36 -13.98
N VAL A 71 6.03 -18.11 -13.77
CA VAL A 71 6.77 -17.11 -13.00
C VAL A 71 6.43 -17.24 -11.51
N VAL A 72 7.23 -17.98 -10.80
CA VAL A 72 7.02 -18.31 -9.39
C VAL A 72 8.20 -17.87 -8.53
N SER A 73 8.01 -17.85 -7.22
CA SER A 73 9.06 -17.61 -6.22
C SER A 73 10.03 -18.81 -6.17
N LYS A 74 11.13 -18.65 -5.42
CA LYS A 74 12.09 -19.74 -5.17
C LYS A 74 11.42 -21.00 -4.58
N ASN A 75 10.34 -20.84 -3.84
CA ASN A 75 9.57 -21.93 -3.23
C ASN A 75 8.45 -22.48 -4.14
N ARG A 76 8.47 -22.17 -5.44
CA ARG A 76 7.46 -22.57 -6.43
C ARG A 76 6.03 -22.14 -6.08
N THR A 77 5.89 -21.04 -5.32
CA THR A 77 4.61 -20.40 -5.01
C THR A 77 4.45 -19.11 -5.80
N PRO A 78 3.23 -18.61 -6.01
CA PRO A 78 3.01 -17.30 -6.61
C PRO A 78 3.79 -16.19 -5.89
N LEU A 79 4.19 -15.16 -6.62
CA LEU A 79 4.92 -14.03 -6.04
C LEU A 79 4.08 -13.36 -4.94
N ALA A 80 4.72 -13.02 -3.82
CA ALA A 80 4.04 -12.35 -2.73
C ALA A 80 3.46 -10.99 -3.18
N LYS A 81 2.27 -10.64 -2.69
CA LYS A 81 1.60 -9.34 -2.95
C LYS A 81 2.55 -8.14 -2.79
N PHE A 82 3.40 -8.18 -1.77
CA PHE A 82 4.35 -7.12 -1.49
C PHE A 82 5.46 -7.03 -2.56
N SER A 83 5.90 -8.16 -3.10
CA SER A 83 6.87 -8.21 -4.20
C SER A 83 6.30 -7.60 -5.48
N ILE A 84 5.05 -7.95 -5.82
CA ILE A 84 4.33 -7.35 -6.96
C ILE A 84 4.25 -5.83 -6.79
N LYS A 85 3.81 -5.36 -5.60
CA LYS A 85 3.74 -3.92 -5.33
C LYS A 85 5.11 -3.25 -5.51
N ARG A 86 6.18 -3.82 -4.96
CA ARG A 86 7.54 -3.28 -5.09
C ARG A 86 7.97 -3.15 -6.55
N ILE A 87 7.68 -4.14 -7.38
CA ILE A 87 7.98 -4.11 -8.80
C ILE A 87 7.22 -2.96 -9.48
N LEU A 88 5.90 -2.87 -9.31
CA LEU A 88 5.05 -1.90 -9.97
C LEU A 88 5.32 -0.42 -9.61
N ILE A 89 5.98 -0.14 -8.47
CA ILE A 89 6.34 1.23 -8.07
C ILE A 89 7.83 1.55 -8.28
N ASN A 90 8.63 0.61 -8.76
CA ASN A 90 10.07 0.78 -8.86
C ASN A 90 10.46 1.59 -10.11
N ARG A 91 10.95 2.81 -9.89
CA ARG A 91 11.41 3.70 -10.97
C ARG A 91 12.75 3.28 -11.61
N ALA A 92 13.41 2.23 -11.10
CA ALA A 92 14.57 1.66 -11.77
C ALA A 92 14.23 1.20 -13.19
N TYR A 93 12.99 0.77 -13.44
CA TYR A 93 12.54 0.38 -14.78
C TYR A 93 12.44 1.55 -15.78
N LEU A 94 12.50 2.79 -15.29
CA LEU A 94 12.61 4.01 -16.09
C LEU A 94 14.04 4.54 -16.19
N GLY A 95 15.03 3.85 -15.61
CA GLY A 95 16.42 4.29 -15.61
C GLY A 95 16.82 5.13 -14.40
N PHE A 96 16.03 5.21 -13.32
CA PHE A 96 16.35 6.00 -12.14
C PHE A 96 16.90 5.15 -10.99
N ILE A 97 17.86 5.69 -10.26
CA ILE A 97 18.44 5.08 -9.05
C ILE A 97 17.98 5.86 -7.83
N LYS A 98 17.42 5.16 -6.83
CA LYS A 98 17.06 5.77 -5.55
C LYS A 98 18.11 5.44 -4.49
N HIS A 99 18.68 6.48 -3.87
CA HIS A 99 19.60 6.32 -2.74
C HIS A 99 19.32 7.37 -1.65
N LYS A 100 19.09 6.92 -0.40
CA LYS A 100 18.82 7.78 0.78
C LYS A 100 17.74 8.85 0.57
N GLY A 101 16.72 8.55 -0.23
CA GLY A 101 15.63 9.48 -0.52
C GLY A 101 15.81 10.34 -1.76
N GLU A 102 17.02 10.43 -2.30
CA GLU A 102 17.36 11.17 -3.51
C GLU A 102 17.27 10.29 -4.75
N TRP A 103 16.98 10.90 -5.91
CA TRP A 103 16.92 10.24 -7.20
C TRP A 103 18.09 10.67 -8.08
N PHE A 104 18.69 9.70 -8.78
CA PHE A 104 19.80 9.88 -9.70
C PHE A 104 19.45 9.24 -11.03
N ASP A 105 19.95 9.83 -12.11
CA ASP A 105 19.84 9.24 -13.45
C ASP A 105 20.81 8.07 -13.59
N GLY A 106 20.29 6.90 -13.92
CA GLY A 106 21.08 5.69 -14.18
C GLY A 106 21.54 5.63 -15.62
N LYS A 107 22.78 5.19 -15.86
CA LYS A 107 23.32 4.90 -17.19
C LYS A 107 23.12 3.43 -17.56
N PHE A 108 21.90 2.96 -17.50
CA PHE A 108 21.51 1.62 -17.95
C PHE A 108 20.20 1.70 -18.73
N GLU A 109 19.96 0.71 -19.56
CA GLU A 109 18.79 0.67 -20.43
C GLU A 109 17.49 0.50 -19.63
N PRO A 110 16.51 1.41 -19.78
CA PRO A 110 15.20 1.26 -19.14
C PRO A 110 14.38 0.15 -19.81
N ILE A 111 13.67 -0.65 -19.00
CA ILE A 111 12.78 -1.72 -19.50
C ILE A 111 11.43 -1.16 -19.96
N LEU A 112 10.98 -0.07 -19.35
CA LEU A 112 9.63 0.47 -19.55
C LEU A 112 9.66 1.87 -20.16
N SER A 113 8.64 2.17 -20.95
CA SER A 113 8.36 3.55 -21.36
C SER A 113 7.73 4.35 -20.21
N PRO A 114 7.98 5.68 -20.13
CA PRO A 114 7.33 6.54 -19.14
C PRO A 114 5.80 6.46 -19.20
N ALA A 115 5.22 6.38 -20.40
CA ALA A 115 3.77 6.29 -20.59
C ALA A 115 3.15 5.04 -19.93
N LEU A 116 3.77 3.87 -20.11
CA LEU A 116 3.29 2.62 -19.50
C LEU A 116 3.42 2.66 -17.96
N PHE A 117 4.52 3.18 -17.45
CA PHE A 117 4.71 3.34 -16.01
C PHE A 117 3.64 4.26 -15.41
N GLU A 118 3.40 5.43 -16.00
CA GLU A 118 2.38 6.38 -15.54
C GLU A 118 0.96 5.79 -15.59
N ALA A 119 0.61 5.02 -16.63
CA ALA A 119 -0.66 4.31 -16.70
C ALA A 119 -0.85 3.39 -15.48
N VAL A 120 0.18 2.63 -15.11
CA VAL A 120 0.15 1.77 -13.92
C VAL A 120 0.04 2.59 -12.63
N GLN A 121 0.78 3.70 -12.49
CA GLN A 121 0.67 4.57 -11.31
C GLN A 121 -0.74 5.16 -11.16
N LYS A 122 -1.41 5.51 -12.26
CA LYS A 122 -2.80 5.99 -12.26
C LYS A 122 -3.75 4.91 -11.71
N VAL A 123 -3.61 3.66 -12.16
CA VAL A 123 -4.39 2.53 -11.65
C VAL A 123 -4.13 2.29 -10.16
N LEU A 124 -2.87 2.36 -9.71
CA LEU A 124 -2.49 2.21 -8.31
C LEU A 124 -3.17 3.27 -7.44
N ARG A 125 -3.07 4.55 -7.80
CA ARG A 125 -3.71 5.66 -7.09
C ARG A 125 -5.23 5.49 -6.99
N THR A 126 -5.88 4.99 -8.05
CA THR A 126 -7.32 4.74 -8.05
C THR A 126 -7.71 3.60 -7.10
N LYS A 127 -6.92 2.53 -7.07
CA LYS A 127 -7.18 1.35 -6.20
C LYS A 127 -6.80 1.58 -4.74
N GLU A 128 -5.82 2.44 -4.46
CA GLU A 128 -5.39 2.79 -3.09
C GLU A 128 -6.32 3.81 -2.41
N ARG A 129 -7.23 4.45 -3.14
CA ARG A 129 -8.24 5.32 -2.52
C ARG A 129 -9.02 4.53 -1.48
N PRO A 130 -9.15 5.03 -0.24
CA PRO A 130 -9.94 4.36 0.78
C PRO A 130 -11.37 4.20 0.25
N ARG A 131 -11.83 2.96 0.15
CA ARG A 131 -13.23 2.70 -0.18
C ARG A 131 -14.07 3.34 0.92
N LYS A 132 -14.96 4.25 0.57
CA LYS A 132 -16.00 4.72 1.49
C LYS A 132 -16.70 3.48 2.02
N ARG A 133 -16.52 3.17 3.31
CA ARG A 133 -17.25 2.07 3.94
C ARG A 133 -18.73 2.40 3.78
N LYS A 134 -19.51 1.51 3.17
CA LYS A 134 -20.96 1.62 3.22
C LYS A 134 -21.34 1.58 4.69
N ILE A 135 -21.92 2.67 5.18
CA ILE A 135 -22.47 2.74 6.53
C ILE A 135 -23.62 1.74 6.57
N LYS A 136 -23.41 0.59 7.19
CA LYS A 136 -24.44 -0.47 7.29
C LYS A 136 -25.56 -0.11 8.25
N HIS A 137 -25.31 0.84 9.15
CA HIS A 137 -26.24 1.26 10.18
C HIS A 137 -26.19 2.77 10.31
N ASP A 138 -27.36 3.39 10.36
CA ASP A 138 -27.49 4.81 10.62
C ASP A 138 -27.51 5.01 12.15
N PHE A 139 -26.43 5.61 12.64
CA PHE A 139 -26.28 6.03 14.02
C PHE A 139 -25.96 7.50 14.04
N PRO A 140 -26.96 8.40 14.17
CA PRO A 140 -26.82 9.83 13.95
C PRO A 140 -25.76 10.50 14.84
N PHE A 141 -25.50 9.94 16.04
CA PHE A 141 -24.55 10.54 16.99
C PHE A 141 -23.15 9.90 16.95
N THR A 142 -22.88 8.95 16.05
CA THR A 142 -21.56 8.32 15.97
C THR A 142 -20.51 9.29 15.45
N GLY A 143 -19.39 9.38 16.16
CA GLY A 143 -18.27 10.24 15.75
C GLY A 143 -18.38 11.70 16.18
N LEU A 144 -19.52 12.12 16.76
CA LEU A 144 -19.72 13.51 17.20
C LEU A 144 -19.18 13.77 18.63
N PHE A 145 -19.13 12.73 19.47
CA PHE A 145 -18.80 12.89 20.88
C PHE A 145 -17.59 12.09 21.32
N ARG A 146 -16.93 12.64 22.32
CA ARG A 146 -15.87 11.96 23.08
C ARG A 146 -16.32 11.70 24.50
N CYS A 147 -15.82 10.62 25.09
CA CYS A 147 -16.08 10.32 26.49
C CYS A 147 -15.41 11.34 27.41
N ALA A 148 -16.16 11.90 28.34
CA ALA A 148 -15.65 12.88 29.30
C ALA A 148 -14.58 12.28 30.24
N GLU A 149 -14.67 10.99 30.53
CA GLU A 149 -13.74 10.31 31.47
C GLU A 149 -12.41 9.95 30.81
N CYS A 150 -12.41 9.29 29.63
CA CYS A 150 -11.20 8.75 29.01
C CYS A 150 -10.87 9.35 27.63
N ASN A 151 -11.65 10.34 27.19
CA ASN A 151 -11.50 11.00 25.87
C ASN A 151 -11.50 10.07 24.65
N SER A 152 -11.94 8.80 24.81
CA SER A 152 -12.16 7.89 23.69
C SER A 152 -13.41 8.27 22.92
N MET A 153 -13.46 7.92 21.64
CA MET A 153 -14.65 8.15 20.81
C MET A 153 -15.84 7.34 21.33
N ILE A 154 -17.03 7.92 21.25
CA ILE A 154 -18.28 7.21 21.48
C ILE A 154 -18.59 6.39 20.23
N SER A 155 -18.94 5.13 20.43
CA SER A 155 -19.40 4.21 19.38
C SER A 155 -20.83 3.77 19.64
N ALA A 156 -21.53 3.33 18.59
CA ALA A 156 -22.90 2.88 18.66
C ALA A 156 -23.01 1.40 18.31
N GLN A 157 -24.02 0.74 18.87
CA GLN A 157 -24.35 -0.65 18.55
C GLN A 157 -25.85 -0.90 18.68
N TRP A 158 -26.34 -1.92 17.97
CA TRP A 158 -27.65 -2.48 18.20
C TRP A 158 -27.60 -3.48 19.35
N ALA A 159 -28.62 -3.46 20.20
CA ALA A 159 -28.88 -4.51 21.18
C ALA A 159 -30.33 -5.01 21.00
N ILE A 160 -30.53 -6.31 21.19
CA ILE A 160 -31.83 -6.95 21.12
C ILE A 160 -32.30 -7.17 22.56
N GLY A 161 -33.46 -6.60 22.89
CA GLY A 161 -34.11 -6.81 24.18
C GLY A 161 -34.76 -8.22 24.26
N LYS A 162 -35.15 -8.61 25.48
CA LYS A 162 -35.81 -9.91 25.72
C LYS A 162 -37.10 -10.10 24.90
N SER A 163 -37.77 -9.01 24.53
CA SER A 163 -38.98 -8.97 23.69
C SER A 163 -38.69 -9.03 22.19
N GLY A 164 -37.43 -9.23 21.76
CA GLY A 164 -37.03 -9.22 20.35
C GLY A 164 -36.86 -7.83 19.73
N ASN A 165 -37.23 -6.76 20.43
CA ASN A 165 -37.09 -5.40 19.95
C ASN A 165 -35.63 -4.98 19.86
N ARG A 166 -35.28 -4.18 18.84
CA ARG A 166 -33.93 -3.64 18.65
C ARG A 166 -33.83 -2.22 19.18
N TYR A 167 -32.78 -1.98 19.98
CA TYR A 167 -32.49 -0.69 20.60
C TYR A 167 -31.11 -0.21 20.16
N ARG A 168 -30.96 1.10 19.95
CA ARG A 168 -29.67 1.72 19.66
C ARG A 168 -29.04 2.19 20.97
N TYR A 169 -27.83 1.71 21.22
CA TYR A 169 -27.03 2.12 22.37
C TYR A 169 -25.74 2.79 21.94
N TYR A 170 -25.38 3.81 22.69
CA TYR A 170 -24.10 4.51 22.58
C TYR A 170 -23.24 4.19 23.78
N ARG A 171 -21.96 3.98 23.55
CA ARG A 171 -20.99 3.64 24.60
C ARG A 171 -19.60 4.19 24.29
N CYS A 172 -18.78 4.36 25.33
CA CYS A 172 -17.35 4.61 25.18
C CYS A 172 -16.65 3.43 24.50
N SER A 173 -15.81 3.70 23.51
CA SER A 173 -15.00 2.66 22.84
C SER A 173 -13.84 2.13 23.69
N LYS A 174 -13.53 2.75 24.80
CA LYS A 174 -12.47 2.40 25.79
C LYS A 174 -11.06 2.24 25.19
N LYS A 175 -10.80 2.83 24.00
CA LYS A 175 -9.51 2.69 23.30
C LYS A 175 -8.34 3.42 23.98
N ARG A 176 -8.63 4.39 24.83
CA ARG A 176 -7.60 5.21 25.51
C ARG A 176 -7.41 4.86 27.00
N GLY A 177 -8.05 3.81 27.49
CA GLY A 177 -7.92 3.37 28.85
C GLY A 177 -9.21 2.80 29.44
N ARG A 178 -9.16 2.40 30.71
CA ARG A 178 -10.33 1.96 31.46
C ARG A 178 -11.33 3.10 31.61
N CYS A 179 -12.61 2.80 31.54
CA CYS A 179 -13.68 3.78 31.59
C CYS A 179 -14.92 3.13 32.22
N SER A 180 -15.55 3.83 33.16
CA SER A 180 -16.75 3.37 33.89
C SER A 180 -18.05 3.79 33.18
N GLN A 181 -17.99 4.65 32.14
CA GLN A 181 -19.17 5.20 31.47
C GLN A 181 -20.16 4.10 31.04
N PRO A 182 -21.43 4.17 31.48
CA PRO A 182 -22.47 3.21 31.16
C PRO A 182 -22.91 3.36 29.67
N TYR A 183 -23.69 2.38 29.23
CA TYR A 183 -24.37 2.47 27.96
C TYR A 183 -25.56 3.43 28.05
N ILE A 184 -25.74 4.28 27.02
CA ILE A 184 -26.85 5.23 26.93
C ILE A 184 -27.72 4.86 25.73
N GLN A 185 -29.03 4.81 25.90
CA GLN A 185 -29.95 4.62 24.76
C GLN A 185 -30.04 5.89 23.93
N GLU A 186 -30.29 5.74 22.61
CA GLU A 186 -30.38 6.86 21.68
C GLU A 186 -31.41 7.94 22.10
N PRO A 187 -32.64 7.62 22.54
CA PRO A 187 -33.61 8.63 22.97
C PRO A 187 -33.12 9.46 24.17
N GLU A 188 -32.44 8.81 25.13
CA GLU A 188 -31.89 9.49 26.30
C GLU A 188 -30.74 10.41 25.93
N LEU A 189 -29.83 9.95 25.07
CA LEU A 189 -28.74 10.76 24.54
C LEU A 189 -29.29 11.98 23.78
N ALA A 190 -30.31 11.79 22.94
CA ALA A 190 -30.96 12.86 22.21
C ALA A 190 -31.61 13.90 23.13
N ARG A 191 -32.21 13.45 24.24
CA ARG A 191 -32.79 14.31 25.24
C ARG A 191 -31.72 15.20 25.89
N GLN A 192 -30.62 14.60 26.33
CA GLN A 192 -29.52 15.33 26.97
C GLN A 192 -28.86 16.38 26.05
N ILE A 193 -28.86 16.14 24.74
CA ILE A 193 -28.32 17.09 23.75
C ILE A 193 -29.26 18.31 23.56
N LYS A 194 -30.58 18.08 23.60
CA LYS A 194 -31.57 19.16 23.42
C LYS A 194 -31.70 20.09 24.64
N THR A 195 -31.29 19.60 25.81
CA THR A 195 -31.41 20.34 27.09
C THR A 195 -30.19 21.22 27.39
N ARG A 196 -29.15 21.17 26.53
CA ARG A 196 -27.97 22.05 26.60
C ARG A 196 -27.96 23.09 25.45
#